data_cf1d74d667f16105240781688a44dbea
#
_entry.id   cf1d74d667f16105240781688a44dbea
#
_cell.length_a   1.000
_cell.length_b   1.000
_cell.length_c   1.000
_cell.angle_alpha   90.00
_cell.angle_beta   90.00
_cell.angle_gamma   90.00
#
_symmetry.space_group_name_H-M   'P 1'
#
loop_
_entity.id
_entity.type
_entity.pdbx_description
1 polymer ?
#
loop_
_entity_poly.entity_id
_entity_poly.type
_entity_poly.pdbx_seq_one_letter_code
_entity_poly.pdbx_strand_id
1 'polypeptide(L)'
;MTRIFVLTNHKGGVGKSTSATTIALGITGVLRHAGAANSRVLLIDTDSQGHATLVTTGRNDYGADNSLYSVLSADRSQAAQILANCIVASHWDEDLHVLPASPMLEGAERELMSVAGAPYRLAEPLSRIAAHYAAVVIDTRPSFSLMTEMALIASTDAIVPVEPRYLETVGLMSVIQKIGEIREGWRHPNLRISGILVTKMDRRVRGHQHLLDEMLGHRILGKLLLGVIPANEAVSYAHHHHQSLFSYDAKAPASKAYAKLVATLVRGAVKGGV
;
A
#
# COMPACT_ATOMS: atom_id res chain seq x y z
N MET A 1 -7.03 6.74 -16.16
CA MET A 1 -6.55 7.32 -14.88
C MET A 1 -5.72 6.25 -14.17
N THR A 2 -4.52 6.55 -13.72
CA THR A 2 -3.66 5.60 -12.99
C THR A 2 -4.32 5.20 -11.68
N ARG A 3 -4.35 3.90 -11.38
CA ARG A 3 -4.85 3.41 -10.10
C ARG A 3 -3.81 3.62 -9.00
N ILE A 4 -4.26 4.15 -7.88
CA ILE A 4 -3.41 4.41 -6.72
C ILE A 4 -3.98 3.61 -5.55
N PHE A 5 -3.28 2.54 -5.19
CA PHE A 5 -3.64 1.64 -4.09
C PHE A 5 -3.03 2.13 -2.79
N VAL A 6 -3.80 2.16 -1.71
CA VAL A 6 -3.27 2.37 -0.36
C VAL A 6 -3.52 1.14 0.51
N LEU A 7 -2.49 0.67 1.19
CA LEU A 7 -2.58 -0.40 2.20
C LEU A 7 -2.77 0.24 3.56
N THR A 8 -3.96 0.14 4.14
CA THR A 8 -4.28 0.86 5.38
C THR A 8 -4.98 -0.03 6.41
N ASN A 9 -4.52 0.05 7.65
CA ASN A 9 -5.15 -0.48 8.85
C ASN A 9 -4.43 0.14 10.07
N HIS A 10 -5.19 0.50 11.11
CA HIS A 10 -4.62 1.05 12.35
C HIS A 10 -3.88 0.01 13.20
N LYS A 11 -4.08 -1.28 12.93
CA LYS A 11 -3.36 -2.36 13.63
C LYS A 11 -1.94 -2.53 13.09
N GLY A 12 -0.99 -2.65 14.01
CA GLY A 12 0.39 -3.01 13.69
C GLY A 12 0.53 -4.49 13.32
N GLY A 13 1.54 -4.82 12.52
CA GLY A 13 1.91 -6.20 12.21
C GLY A 13 0.99 -6.96 11.26
N VAL A 14 -0.09 -6.37 10.77
CA VAL A 14 -1.07 -7.04 9.88
C VAL A 14 -0.58 -7.23 8.42
N GLY A 15 0.70 -6.99 8.15
CA GLY A 15 1.30 -7.23 6.84
C GLY A 15 1.06 -6.11 5.81
N LYS A 16 0.86 -4.85 6.22
CA LYS A 16 0.72 -3.70 5.30
C LYS A 16 1.93 -3.58 4.38
N SER A 17 3.11 -3.33 4.93
CA SER A 17 4.35 -3.12 4.15
C SER A 17 4.71 -4.34 3.30
N THR A 18 4.58 -5.55 3.85
CA THR A 18 4.76 -6.79 3.10
C THR A 18 3.82 -6.88 1.90
N SER A 19 2.54 -6.56 2.10
CA SER A 19 1.56 -6.59 1.02
C SER A 19 1.80 -5.47 0.01
N ALA A 20 2.16 -4.26 0.46
CA ALA A 20 2.46 -3.13 -0.42
C ALA A 20 3.62 -3.45 -1.36
N THR A 21 4.76 -3.88 -0.81
CA THR A 21 5.96 -4.23 -1.59
C THR A 21 5.72 -5.40 -2.55
N THR A 22 5.03 -6.44 -2.07
CA THR A 22 4.74 -7.63 -2.88
C THR A 22 3.73 -7.34 -4.00
N ILE A 23 2.70 -6.52 -3.72
CA ILE A 23 1.71 -6.10 -4.72
C ILE A 23 2.38 -5.20 -5.77
N ALA A 24 3.19 -4.23 -5.36
CA ALA A 24 3.88 -3.31 -6.26
C ALA A 24 4.75 -4.07 -7.26
N LEU A 25 5.65 -4.93 -6.77
CA LEU A 25 6.49 -5.77 -7.63
C LEU A 25 5.66 -6.73 -8.49
N GLY A 26 4.62 -7.34 -7.91
CA GLY A 26 3.76 -8.26 -8.64
C GLY A 26 3.04 -7.60 -9.81
N ILE A 27 2.57 -6.35 -9.65
CA ILE A 27 1.94 -5.58 -10.75
C ILE A 27 2.96 -5.36 -11.87
N THR A 28 4.19 -4.94 -11.56
CA THR A 28 5.28 -4.78 -12.53
C THR A 28 5.49 -6.07 -13.32
N GLY A 29 5.63 -7.21 -12.64
CA GLY A 29 5.84 -8.50 -13.28
C GLY A 29 4.69 -8.95 -14.18
N VAL A 30 3.44 -8.79 -13.73
CA VAL A 30 2.24 -9.17 -14.52
C VAL A 30 2.12 -8.29 -15.77
N LEU A 31 2.34 -6.99 -15.66
CA LEU A 31 2.25 -6.07 -16.80
C LEU A 31 3.35 -6.33 -17.82
N ARG A 32 4.59 -6.56 -17.37
CA ARG A 32 5.72 -6.91 -18.25
C ARG A 32 5.45 -8.22 -18.99
N HIS A 33 5.00 -9.24 -18.28
CA HIS A 33 4.65 -10.53 -18.88
C HIS A 33 3.51 -10.43 -19.90
N ALA A 34 2.58 -9.51 -19.68
CA ALA A 34 1.49 -9.21 -20.63
C ALA A 34 1.91 -8.35 -21.83
N GLY A 35 3.17 -7.93 -21.91
CA GLY A 35 3.67 -7.05 -22.99
C GLY A 35 3.11 -5.63 -22.92
N ALA A 36 2.71 -5.14 -21.74
CA ALA A 36 2.19 -3.79 -21.59
C ALA A 36 3.27 -2.74 -21.94
N ALA A 37 2.86 -1.67 -22.61
CA ALA A 37 3.77 -0.57 -22.99
C ALA A 37 4.37 0.18 -21.80
N ASN A 38 3.74 0.09 -20.64
CA ASN A 38 4.24 0.65 -19.37
C ASN A 38 4.02 -0.37 -18.26
N SER A 39 5.11 -0.82 -17.63
CA SER A 39 5.12 -1.73 -16.47
C SER A 39 5.64 -1.05 -15.20
N ARG A 40 5.97 0.26 -15.26
CA ARG A 40 6.50 0.98 -14.11
C ARG A 40 5.45 1.12 -13.02
N VAL A 41 5.84 0.79 -11.79
CA VAL A 41 5.02 0.95 -10.59
C VAL A 41 5.78 1.82 -9.59
N LEU A 42 5.10 2.78 -8.98
CA LEU A 42 5.66 3.60 -7.89
C LEU A 42 5.17 3.06 -6.56
N LEU A 43 6.09 2.67 -5.70
CA LEU A 43 5.85 2.41 -4.28
C LEU A 43 6.16 3.67 -3.49
N ILE A 44 5.24 4.10 -2.63
CA ILE A 44 5.42 5.23 -1.72
C ILE A 44 5.37 4.69 -0.29
N ASP A 45 6.42 4.92 0.49
CA ASP A 45 6.48 4.53 1.89
C ASP A 45 6.19 5.76 2.77
N THR A 46 5.07 5.75 3.50
CA THR A 46 4.67 6.85 4.39
C THR A 46 4.92 6.54 5.87
N ASP A 47 5.52 5.40 6.18
CA ASP A 47 5.89 5.04 7.55
C ASP A 47 7.30 5.53 7.87
N SER A 48 7.47 6.33 8.93
CA SER A 48 8.78 6.80 9.40
C SER A 48 9.75 5.68 9.74
N GLN A 49 9.24 4.46 10.00
CA GLN A 49 10.07 3.28 10.21
C GLN A 49 10.73 2.75 8.93
N GLY A 50 10.25 3.13 7.75
CA GLY A 50 10.87 2.85 6.46
C GLY A 50 11.01 1.38 6.10
N HIS A 51 10.13 0.51 6.60
CA HIS A 51 10.25 -0.94 6.33
C HIS A 51 10.11 -1.29 4.84
N ALA A 52 9.15 -0.68 4.14
CA ALA A 52 8.98 -0.90 2.70
C ALA A 52 10.19 -0.33 1.94
N THR A 53 10.69 0.83 2.34
CA THR A 53 11.90 1.46 1.82
C THR A 53 13.11 0.53 1.96
N LEU A 54 13.39 0.07 3.18
CA LEU A 54 14.55 -0.78 3.48
C LEU A 54 14.57 -2.04 2.62
N VAL A 55 13.46 -2.79 2.59
CA VAL A 55 13.45 -4.09 1.87
C VAL A 55 13.52 -3.92 0.36
N THR A 56 13.06 -2.79 -0.20
CA THR A 56 13.01 -2.58 -1.66
C THR A 56 14.21 -1.81 -2.21
N THR A 57 14.92 -1.05 -1.37
CA THR A 57 16.10 -0.26 -1.80
C THR A 57 17.41 -0.74 -1.16
N GLY A 58 17.34 -1.63 -0.17
CA GLY A 58 18.50 -2.12 0.58
C GLY A 58 19.05 -1.13 1.62
N ARG A 59 18.43 0.04 1.77
CA ARG A 59 18.87 1.11 2.68
C ARG A 59 17.68 1.86 3.28
N ASN A 60 17.89 2.51 4.44
CA ASN A 60 16.88 3.33 5.13
C ASN A 60 17.43 4.68 5.66
N ASP A 61 18.58 5.08 5.17
CA ASP A 61 19.28 6.30 5.56
C ASP A 61 18.91 7.53 4.71
N TYR A 62 17.66 7.56 4.23
CA TYR A 62 17.14 8.69 3.48
C TYR A 62 16.85 9.88 4.40
N GLY A 63 17.38 11.05 4.02
CA GLY A 63 17.32 12.29 4.81
C GLY A 63 16.25 13.27 4.36
N ALA A 64 16.48 14.54 4.71
CA ALA A 64 15.56 15.64 4.44
C ALA A 64 15.42 15.95 2.94
N ASP A 65 16.46 15.68 2.13
CA ASP A 65 16.53 16.16 0.74
C ASP A 65 16.18 15.09 -0.31
N ASN A 66 16.02 13.83 0.11
CA ASN A 66 15.89 12.71 -0.81
C ASN A 66 14.83 11.67 -0.38
N SER A 67 13.74 12.13 0.23
CA SER A 67 12.68 11.28 0.75
C SER A 67 11.30 11.93 0.62
N LEU A 68 10.26 11.21 1.02
CA LEU A 68 8.91 11.76 1.12
C LEU A 68 8.84 13.01 2.02
N TYR A 69 9.70 13.11 3.05
CA TYR A 69 9.78 14.30 3.88
C TYR A 69 10.03 15.57 3.04
N SER A 70 10.99 15.52 2.10
CA SER A 70 11.29 16.64 1.20
C SER A 70 10.06 17.12 0.43
N VAL A 71 9.27 16.17 -0.05
CA VAL A 71 8.05 16.46 -0.83
C VAL A 71 7.00 17.15 0.02
N LEU A 72 6.78 16.64 1.23
CA LEU A 72 5.73 17.16 2.12
C LEU A 72 6.09 18.52 2.73
N SER A 73 7.38 18.81 2.91
CA SER A 73 7.89 20.07 3.47
C SER A 73 8.09 21.15 2.41
N ALA A 74 8.11 20.78 1.11
CA ALA A 74 8.36 21.69 0.01
C ALA A 74 7.24 22.72 -0.20
N ASP A 75 7.58 23.83 -0.88
CA ASP A 75 6.57 24.70 -1.45
C ASP A 75 5.72 23.94 -2.48
N ARG A 76 4.40 24.16 -2.50
CA ARG A 76 3.46 23.47 -3.40
C ARG A 76 3.83 23.56 -4.87
N SER A 77 4.41 24.69 -5.31
CA SER A 77 4.85 24.89 -6.69
C SER A 77 6.02 23.99 -7.08
N GLN A 78 6.85 23.58 -6.13
CA GLN A 78 8.06 22.78 -6.33
C GLN A 78 7.86 21.29 -5.98
N ALA A 79 6.83 20.96 -5.20
CA ALA A 79 6.64 19.64 -4.63
C ALA A 79 6.63 18.51 -5.68
N ALA A 80 6.08 18.72 -6.87
CA ALA A 80 6.06 17.70 -7.93
C ALA A 80 7.44 17.43 -8.52
N GLN A 81 8.27 18.48 -8.69
CA GLN A 81 9.64 18.33 -9.16
C GLN A 81 10.52 17.65 -8.11
N ILE A 82 10.36 18.02 -6.84
CA ILE A 82 11.07 17.40 -5.73
C ILE A 82 10.66 15.91 -5.60
N LEU A 83 9.37 15.60 -5.73
CA LEU A 83 8.89 14.22 -5.74
C LEU A 83 9.59 13.41 -6.84
N ALA A 84 9.63 13.92 -8.06
CA ALA A 84 10.29 13.23 -9.16
C ALA A 84 11.79 13.00 -8.89
N ASN A 85 12.47 13.96 -8.24
CA ASN A 85 13.89 13.86 -7.90
C ASN A 85 14.19 12.90 -6.74
N CYS A 86 13.22 12.69 -5.81
CA CYS A 86 13.38 11.78 -4.66
C CYS A 86 13.12 10.32 -5.02
N ILE A 87 12.55 10.02 -6.19
CA ILE A 87 12.25 8.66 -6.61
C ILE A 87 13.54 7.92 -6.96
N VAL A 88 13.67 6.71 -6.44
CA VAL A 88 14.80 5.81 -6.72
C VAL A 88 14.30 4.50 -7.32
N ALA A 89 15.13 3.81 -8.09
CA ALA A 89 14.83 2.46 -8.56
C ALA A 89 14.98 1.45 -7.40
N SER A 90 14.12 0.44 -7.36
CA SER A 90 14.28 -0.68 -6.45
C SER A 90 15.42 -1.59 -6.90
N HIS A 91 16.13 -2.22 -5.96
CA HIS A 91 17.08 -3.27 -6.30
C HIS A 91 16.40 -4.62 -6.67
N TRP A 92 15.09 -4.71 -6.47
CA TRP A 92 14.32 -5.90 -6.87
C TRP A 92 13.99 -5.92 -8.37
N ASP A 93 13.74 -4.75 -8.96
CA ASP A 93 13.31 -4.62 -10.35
C ASP A 93 13.45 -3.15 -10.81
N GLU A 94 13.96 -2.94 -12.04
CA GLU A 94 14.19 -1.59 -12.61
C GLU A 94 12.91 -0.79 -12.87
N ASP A 95 11.78 -1.47 -13.09
CA ASP A 95 10.45 -0.84 -13.27
C ASP A 95 9.70 -0.64 -11.93
N LEU A 96 10.23 -1.13 -10.82
CA LEU A 96 9.73 -0.81 -9.50
C LEU A 96 10.47 0.41 -8.95
N HIS A 97 9.80 1.54 -8.94
CA HIS A 97 10.32 2.77 -8.38
C HIS A 97 9.83 2.96 -6.95
N VAL A 98 10.62 3.64 -6.13
CA VAL A 98 10.31 3.86 -4.71
C VAL A 98 10.46 5.34 -4.38
N LEU A 99 9.44 5.93 -3.77
CA LEU A 99 9.57 7.18 -3.02
C LEU A 99 9.84 6.80 -1.56
N PRO A 100 11.09 6.96 -1.09
CA PRO A 100 11.49 6.41 0.21
C PRO A 100 10.93 7.22 1.38
N ALA A 101 10.69 6.53 2.49
CA ALA A 101 10.42 7.14 3.78
C ALA A 101 11.69 7.74 4.41
N SER A 102 11.49 8.53 5.45
CA SER A 102 12.54 9.03 6.33
C SER A 102 12.07 9.05 7.78
N PRO A 103 12.93 8.84 8.77
CA PRO A 103 12.59 9.06 10.19
C PRO A 103 12.06 10.47 10.47
N MET A 104 12.39 11.45 9.64
CA MET A 104 11.92 12.84 9.77
C MET A 104 10.41 12.99 9.55
N LEU A 105 9.72 12.00 8.96
CA LEU A 105 8.27 12.00 8.80
C LEU A 105 7.50 12.13 10.12
N GLU A 106 8.08 11.70 11.25
CA GLU A 106 7.47 11.92 12.59
C GLU A 106 7.41 13.41 12.96
N GLY A 107 8.45 14.17 12.60
CA GLY A 107 8.49 15.62 12.77
C GLY A 107 7.53 16.32 11.81
N ALA A 108 7.57 15.94 10.54
CA ALA A 108 6.74 16.51 9.49
C ALA A 108 5.25 16.46 9.82
N GLU A 109 4.76 15.39 10.41
CA GLU A 109 3.34 15.27 10.79
C GLU A 109 2.92 16.39 11.76
N ARG A 110 3.75 16.67 12.77
CA ARG A 110 3.49 17.75 13.74
C ARG A 110 3.56 19.13 13.10
N GLU A 111 4.55 19.36 12.25
CA GLU A 111 4.72 20.60 11.52
C GLU A 111 3.53 20.90 10.61
N LEU A 112 3.04 19.89 9.93
CA LEU A 112 1.97 20.00 8.94
C LEU A 112 0.57 20.11 9.56
N MET A 113 0.35 19.70 10.80
CA MET A 113 -0.97 19.80 11.46
C MET A 113 -1.57 21.21 11.46
N SER A 114 -0.72 22.25 11.49
CA SER A 114 -1.13 23.66 11.46
C SER A 114 -1.17 24.27 10.05
N VAL A 115 -0.77 23.51 9.02
CA VAL A 115 -0.65 24.01 7.64
C VAL A 115 -1.98 23.83 6.89
N ALA A 116 -2.52 24.92 6.36
CA ALA A 116 -3.74 24.88 5.57
C ALA A 116 -3.56 23.98 4.33
N GLY A 117 -4.49 23.03 4.15
CA GLY A 117 -4.46 22.08 3.03
C GLY A 117 -3.39 20.98 3.18
N ALA A 118 -2.85 20.77 4.37
CA ALA A 118 -1.90 19.68 4.65
C ALA A 118 -2.35 18.31 4.10
N PRO A 119 -3.61 17.87 4.22
CA PRO A 119 -4.07 16.59 3.70
C PRO A 119 -3.87 16.39 2.19
N TYR A 120 -3.73 17.44 1.41
CA TYR A 120 -3.50 17.38 -0.04
C TYR A 120 -2.04 17.39 -0.45
N ARG A 121 -1.10 17.52 0.49
CA ARG A 121 0.34 17.68 0.19
C ARG A 121 0.99 16.48 -0.49
N LEU A 122 0.39 15.29 -0.40
CA LEU A 122 0.80 14.14 -1.21
C LEU A 122 0.01 14.05 -2.52
N ALA A 123 -1.30 14.27 -2.48
CA ALA A 123 -2.18 14.11 -3.64
C ALA A 123 -1.84 15.09 -4.78
N GLU A 124 -1.58 16.36 -4.47
CA GLU A 124 -1.28 17.40 -5.46
C GLU A 124 -0.02 17.08 -6.30
N PRO A 125 1.16 16.86 -5.71
CA PRO A 125 2.37 16.53 -6.48
C PRO A 125 2.26 15.16 -7.17
N LEU A 126 1.66 14.17 -6.53
CA LEU A 126 1.48 12.84 -7.10
C LEU A 126 0.60 12.88 -8.37
N SER A 127 -0.46 13.69 -8.38
CA SER A 127 -1.34 13.81 -9.54
C SER A 127 -0.62 14.25 -10.83
N ARG A 128 0.47 14.99 -10.70
CA ARG A 128 1.26 15.49 -11.85
C ARG A 128 2.17 14.41 -12.45
N ILE A 129 2.59 13.42 -11.68
CA ILE A 129 3.51 12.37 -12.14
C ILE A 129 2.86 11.00 -12.28
N ALA A 130 1.69 10.77 -11.69
CA ALA A 130 1.03 9.47 -11.66
C ALA A 130 0.83 8.85 -13.06
N ALA A 131 0.62 9.68 -14.08
CA ALA A 131 0.44 9.22 -15.47
C ALA A 131 1.69 8.52 -16.06
N HIS A 132 2.86 8.72 -15.48
CA HIS A 132 4.09 8.02 -15.89
C HIS A 132 4.18 6.58 -15.36
N TYR A 133 3.26 6.20 -14.48
CA TYR A 133 3.20 4.90 -13.84
C TYR A 133 1.94 4.14 -14.23
N ALA A 134 2.07 2.83 -14.41
CA ALA A 134 0.94 1.94 -14.63
C ALA A 134 0.06 1.81 -13.37
N ALA A 135 0.69 1.85 -12.20
CA ALA A 135 0.03 1.90 -10.91
C ALA A 135 0.92 2.60 -9.86
N VAL A 136 0.30 3.06 -8.78
CA VAL A 136 0.98 3.52 -7.57
C VAL A 136 0.51 2.66 -6.39
N VAL A 137 1.40 2.32 -5.47
CA VAL A 137 1.09 1.60 -4.23
C VAL A 137 1.63 2.41 -3.06
N ILE A 138 0.77 2.71 -2.08
CA ILE A 138 1.15 3.50 -0.90
C ILE A 138 1.10 2.59 0.33
N ASP A 139 2.24 2.45 1.02
CA ASP A 139 2.33 1.80 2.33
C ASP A 139 2.08 2.82 3.44
N THR A 140 1.33 2.44 4.48
CA THR A 140 1.00 3.35 5.59
C THR A 140 1.40 2.78 6.94
N ARG A 141 1.68 3.70 7.87
CA ARG A 141 1.90 3.38 9.29
C ARG A 141 0.64 2.83 9.97
N PRO A 142 0.78 2.14 11.12
CA PRO A 142 -0.37 1.57 11.85
C PRO A 142 -1.13 2.63 12.68
N SER A 143 -1.71 3.63 12.03
CA SER A 143 -2.49 4.69 12.68
C SER A 143 -3.42 5.35 11.68
N PHE A 144 -4.47 6.03 12.16
CA PHE A 144 -5.25 6.97 11.37
C PHE A 144 -4.77 8.41 11.68
N SER A 145 -3.52 8.68 11.38
CA SER A 145 -2.90 9.99 11.52
C SER A 145 -3.01 10.81 10.24
N LEU A 146 -2.52 12.06 10.28
CA LEU A 146 -2.48 12.94 9.11
C LEU A 146 -1.76 12.28 7.91
N MET A 147 -0.68 11.51 8.15
CA MET A 147 0.02 10.79 7.08
C MET A 147 -0.86 9.75 6.40
N THR A 148 -1.65 9.00 7.17
CA THR A 148 -2.60 8.02 6.62
C THR A 148 -3.76 8.71 5.90
N GLU A 149 -4.22 9.85 6.40
CA GLU A 149 -5.22 10.68 5.74
C GLU A 149 -4.72 11.21 4.39
N MET A 150 -3.49 11.73 4.32
CA MET A 150 -2.83 12.14 3.07
C MET A 150 -2.75 10.99 2.07
N ALA A 151 -2.37 9.79 2.53
CA ALA A 151 -2.28 8.60 1.70
C ALA A 151 -3.65 8.19 1.13
N LEU A 152 -4.72 8.25 1.93
CA LEU A 152 -6.09 7.96 1.50
C LEU A 152 -6.60 9.00 0.51
N ILE A 153 -6.35 10.29 0.74
CA ILE A 153 -6.74 11.38 -0.17
C ILE A 153 -5.99 11.29 -1.51
N ALA A 154 -4.76 10.82 -1.50
CA ALA A 154 -3.98 10.60 -2.72
C ALA A 154 -4.39 9.34 -3.51
N SER A 155 -5.25 8.47 -2.94
CA SER A 155 -5.52 7.13 -3.47
C SER A 155 -6.87 7.03 -4.17
N THR A 156 -6.99 6.03 -5.05
CA THR A 156 -8.27 5.64 -5.67
C THR A 156 -8.82 4.35 -5.06
N ASP A 157 -7.97 3.52 -4.49
CA ASP A 157 -8.28 2.16 -4.07
C ASP A 157 -7.68 1.85 -2.69
N ALA A 158 -8.51 1.65 -1.68
CA ALA A 158 -8.06 1.23 -0.36
C ALA A 158 -8.13 -0.30 -0.24
N ILE A 159 -7.02 -0.91 0.16
CA ILE A 159 -6.91 -2.33 0.54
C ILE A 159 -6.68 -2.38 2.05
N VAL A 160 -7.44 -3.22 2.74
CA VAL A 160 -7.37 -3.36 4.20
C VAL A 160 -6.75 -4.71 4.56
N PRO A 161 -5.42 -4.79 4.80
CA PRO A 161 -4.80 -6.01 5.30
C PRO A 161 -5.21 -6.26 6.75
N VAL A 162 -5.54 -7.52 7.08
CA VAL A 162 -5.97 -7.93 8.42
C VAL A 162 -5.51 -9.34 8.74
N GLU A 163 -5.08 -9.59 9.97
CA GLU A 163 -4.84 -10.96 10.45
C GLU A 163 -6.14 -11.59 10.95
N PRO A 164 -6.29 -12.94 10.88
CA PRO A 164 -7.50 -13.63 11.35
C PRO A 164 -7.93 -13.26 12.76
N ARG A 165 -6.99 -13.14 13.70
CA ARG A 165 -7.27 -12.74 15.10
C ARG A 165 -7.90 -11.34 15.26
N TYR A 166 -7.92 -10.54 14.19
CA TYR A 166 -8.51 -9.20 14.16
C TYR A 166 -9.68 -9.12 13.17
N LEU A 167 -10.20 -10.26 12.71
CA LEU A 167 -11.35 -10.32 11.80
C LEU A 167 -12.70 -10.06 12.51
N GLU A 168 -12.66 -9.63 13.77
CA GLU A 168 -13.88 -9.24 14.47
C GLU A 168 -14.66 -8.20 13.67
N THR A 169 -15.91 -8.50 13.38
CA THR A 169 -16.79 -7.69 12.54
C THR A 169 -16.81 -6.22 12.94
N VAL A 170 -16.87 -5.93 14.25
CA VAL A 170 -16.89 -4.56 14.79
C VAL A 170 -15.60 -3.81 14.46
N GLY A 171 -14.44 -4.45 14.63
CA GLY A 171 -13.14 -3.84 14.34
C GLY A 171 -12.96 -3.52 12.86
N LEU A 172 -13.37 -4.42 11.96
CA LEU A 172 -13.31 -4.19 10.52
C LEU A 172 -14.29 -3.10 10.07
N MET A 173 -15.50 -3.10 10.60
CA MET A 173 -16.49 -2.06 10.28
C MET A 173 -16.01 -0.67 10.68
N SER A 174 -15.30 -0.52 11.80
CA SER A 174 -14.74 0.78 12.21
C SER A 174 -13.66 1.28 11.25
N VAL A 175 -12.81 0.40 10.70
CA VAL A 175 -11.84 0.78 9.65
C VAL A 175 -12.54 1.24 8.38
N ILE A 176 -13.55 0.49 7.92
CA ILE A 176 -14.33 0.81 6.73
C ILE A 176 -15.06 2.14 6.91
N GLN A 177 -15.68 2.35 8.07
CA GLN A 177 -16.35 3.60 8.40
C GLN A 177 -15.35 4.78 8.37
N LYS A 178 -14.17 4.64 8.97
CA LYS A 178 -13.15 5.70 8.98
C LYS A 178 -12.68 6.08 7.58
N ILE A 179 -12.49 5.10 6.69
CA ILE A 179 -12.19 5.39 5.27
C ILE A 179 -13.36 6.14 4.62
N GLY A 180 -14.60 5.76 4.93
CA GLY A 180 -15.80 6.46 4.47
C GLY A 180 -15.87 7.90 4.94
N GLU A 181 -15.59 8.16 6.21
CA GLU A 181 -15.54 9.52 6.79
C GLU A 181 -14.51 10.40 6.09
N ILE A 182 -13.31 9.86 5.82
CA ILE A 182 -12.27 10.58 5.09
C ILE A 182 -12.73 10.88 3.66
N ARG A 183 -13.31 9.90 2.96
CA ARG A 183 -13.84 10.08 1.61
C ARG A 183 -14.90 11.19 1.54
N GLU A 184 -15.82 11.22 2.49
CA GLU A 184 -16.90 12.19 2.53
C GLU A 184 -16.39 13.57 2.98
N GLY A 185 -15.61 13.62 4.06
CA GLY A 185 -15.10 14.87 4.64
C GLY A 185 -14.21 15.66 3.67
N TRP A 186 -13.41 14.95 2.86
CA TRP A 186 -12.53 15.56 1.87
C TRP A 186 -13.13 15.60 0.45
N ARG A 187 -14.42 15.25 0.29
CA ARG A 187 -15.13 15.22 -1.00
C ARG A 187 -14.34 14.45 -2.07
N HIS A 188 -13.84 13.27 -1.69
CA HIS A 188 -13.03 12.42 -2.56
C HIS A 188 -13.85 11.20 -3.07
N PRO A 189 -14.78 11.38 -4.02
CA PRO A 189 -15.72 10.34 -4.46
C PRO A 189 -15.03 9.16 -5.16
N ASN A 190 -13.81 9.36 -5.66
CA ASN A 190 -13.06 8.34 -6.38
C ASN A 190 -12.40 7.30 -5.46
N LEU A 191 -12.27 7.57 -4.15
CA LEU A 191 -11.74 6.61 -3.20
C LEU A 191 -12.76 5.50 -2.95
N ARG A 192 -12.39 4.28 -3.29
CA ARG A 192 -13.20 3.07 -3.04
C ARG A 192 -12.45 2.08 -2.16
N ILE A 193 -13.16 1.27 -1.41
CA ILE A 193 -12.59 0.13 -0.70
C ILE A 193 -12.52 -1.03 -1.70
N SER A 194 -11.32 -1.33 -2.19
CA SER A 194 -11.07 -2.43 -3.12
C SER A 194 -11.19 -3.79 -2.48
N GLY A 195 -10.95 -3.88 -1.16
CA GLY A 195 -11.27 -5.07 -0.41
C GLY A 195 -10.42 -5.29 0.83
N ILE A 196 -10.77 -6.37 1.52
CA ILE A 196 -10.09 -6.88 2.72
C ILE A 196 -9.13 -7.98 2.29
N LEU A 197 -7.86 -7.84 2.66
CA LEU A 197 -6.83 -8.84 2.43
C LEU A 197 -6.53 -9.56 3.74
N VAL A 198 -7.01 -10.79 3.88
CA VAL A 198 -6.71 -11.63 5.05
C VAL A 198 -5.27 -12.13 4.92
N THR A 199 -4.42 -11.77 5.86
CA THR A 199 -2.99 -12.14 5.88
C THR A 199 -2.71 -13.15 6.99
N LYS A 200 -1.58 -13.85 6.92
CA LYS A 200 -1.12 -14.80 7.96
C LYS A 200 -2.17 -15.85 8.35
N MET A 201 -2.98 -16.28 7.39
CA MET A 201 -4.00 -17.30 7.61
C MET A 201 -3.35 -18.66 7.87
N ASP A 202 -3.54 -19.23 9.05
CA ASP A 202 -3.19 -20.62 9.33
C ASP A 202 -4.46 -21.46 9.43
N ARG A 203 -4.70 -22.31 8.45
CA ARG A 203 -5.89 -23.18 8.38
C ARG A 203 -5.91 -24.29 9.43
N ARG A 204 -4.78 -24.57 10.09
CA ARG A 204 -4.70 -25.53 11.20
C ARG A 204 -5.29 -24.95 12.49
N VAL A 205 -5.38 -23.63 12.59
CA VAL A 205 -5.95 -22.90 13.72
C VAL A 205 -7.45 -22.76 13.51
N ARG A 206 -8.25 -23.53 14.27
CA ARG A 206 -9.73 -23.54 14.14
C ARG A 206 -10.33 -22.13 14.31
N GLY A 207 -9.79 -21.32 15.23
CA GLY A 207 -10.24 -19.94 15.44
C GLY A 207 -10.06 -19.05 14.20
N HIS A 208 -8.99 -19.24 13.43
CA HIS A 208 -8.79 -18.49 12.19
C HIS A 208 -9.86 -18.82 11.14
N GLN A 209 -10.23 -20.11 11.02
CA GLN A 209 -11.26 -20.52 10.09
C GLN A 209 -12.63 -19.99 10.52
N HIS A 210 -12.97 -20.11 11.80
CA HIS A 210 -14.23 -19.61 12.35
C HIS A 210 -14.42 -18.10 12.08
N LEU A 211 -13.39 -17.28 12.38
CA LEU A 211 -13.46 -15.83 12.15
C LEU A 211 -13.56 -15.49 10.66
N LEU A 212 -12.90 -16.24 9.78
CA LEU A 212 -13.04 -16.05 8.34
C LEU A 212 -14.45 -16.38 7.87
N ASP A 213 -15.05 -17.48 8.36
CA ASP A 213 -16.40 -17.89 8.00
C ASP A 213 -17.45 -16.88 8.52
N GLU A 214 -17.26 -16.35 9.73
CA GLU A 214 -18.08 -15.25 10.28
C GLU A 214 -18.02 -14.00 9.40
N MET A 215 -16.82 -13.58 9.01
CA MET A 215 -16.63 -12.44 8.11
C MET A 215 -17.31 -12.68 6.76
N LEU A 216 -17.18 -13.89 6.20
CA LEU A 216 -17.81 -14.25 4.93
C LEU A 216 -19.34 -14.27 5.01
N GLY A 217 -19.90 -14.66 6.15
CA GLY A 217 -21.34 -14.62 6.43
C GLY A 217 -21.90 -13.20 6.59
N HIS A 218 -21.04 -12.22 6.88
CA HIS A 218 -21.49 -10.85 7.06
C HIS A 218 -21.85 -10.17 5.73
N ARG A 219 -23.04 -9.56 5.64
CA ARG A 219 -23.63 -9.01 4.40
C ARG A 219 -22.71 -8.04 3.62
N ILE A 220 -21.92 -7.23 4.32
CA ILE A 220 -21.03 -6.25 3.72
C ILE A 220 -19.61 -6.83 3.60
N LEU A 221 -19.04 -7.34 4.71
CA LEU A 221 -17.64 -7.76 4.77
C LEU A 221 -17.35 -8.94 3.84
N GLY A 222 -18.27 -9.91 3.72
CA GLY A 222 -18.09 -11.06 2.82
C GLY A 222 -17.93 -10.67 1.35
N LYS A 223 -18.55 -9.56 0.94
CA LYS A 223 -18.41 -9.02 -0.43
C LYS A 223 -17.08 -8.30 -0.65
N LEU A 224 -16.40 -7.93 0.42
CA LEU A 224 -15.13 -7.20 0.37
C LEU A 224 -13.92 -8.13 0.45
N LEU A 225 -14.07 -9.44 0.57
CA LEU A 225 -12.91 -10.34 0.58
C LEU A 225 -12.16 -10.26 -0.75
N LEU A 226 -10.97 -9.69 -0.70
CA LEU A 226 -10.08 -9.54 -1.86
C LEU A 226 -9.18 -10.77 -2.04
N GLY A 227 -8.72 -11.36 -0.93
CA GLY A 227 -7.87 -12.54 -0.96
C GLY A 227 -7.46 -13.00 0.44
N VAL A 228 -6.90 -14.21 0.48
CA VAL A 228 -6.38 -14.83 1.71
C VAL A 228 -4.93 -15.25 1.47
N ILE A 229 -4.01 -14.68 2.25
CA ILE A 229 -2.58 -14.99 2.21
C ILE A 229 -2.28 -15.94 3.38
N PRO A 230 -1.79 -17.16 3.12
CA PRO A 230 -1.45 -18.08 4.18
C PRO A 230 -0.25 -17.60 4.99
N ALA A 231 -0.22 -17.97 6.27
CA ALA A 231 0.98 -17.86 7.08
C ALA A 231 2.10 -18.70 6.45
N ASN A 232 3.26 -18.09 6.22
CA ASN A 232 4.36 -18.76 5.53
C ASN A 232 5.69 -18.13 5.94
N GLU A 233 6.64 -18.95 6.37
CA GLU A 233 7.96 -18.49 6.82
C GLU A 233 8.77 -17.81 5.71
N ALA A 234 8.56 -18.20 4.45
CA ALA A 234 9.24 -17.57 3.32
C ALA A 234 9.06 -16.05 3.28
N VAL A 235 7.91 -15.53 3.79
CA VAL A 235 7.67 -14.10 3.89
C VAL A 235 8.66 -13.43 4.84
N SER A 236 8.86 -14.01 6.02
CA SER A 236 9.79 -13.47 7.03
C SER A 236 11.24 -13.57 6.58
N TYR A 237 11.62 -14.70 6.00
CA TYR A 237 12.99 -14.91 5.48
C TYR A 237 13.29 -14.01 4.28
N ALA A 238 12.38 -13.85 3.34
CA ALA A 238 12.55 -12.93 2.21
C ALA A 238 12.82 -11.49 2.71
N HIS A 239 12.01 -11.01 3.66
CA HIS A 239 12.21 -9.69 4.27
C HIS A 239 13.54 -9.57 5.01
N HIS A 240 13.92 -10.59 5.78
CA HIS A 240 15.20 -10.59 6.50
C HIS A 240 16.41 -10.50 5.56
N HIS A 241 16.32 -11.10 4.38
CA HIS A 241 17.35 -11.04 3.35
C HIS A 241 17.19 -9.89 2.36
N HIS A 242 16.25 -8.96 2.60
CA HIS A 242 15.90 -7.86 1.69
C HIS A 242 15.58 -8.33 0.27
N GLN A 243 15.05 -9.54 0.13
CA GLN A 243 14.64 -10.12 -1.14
C GLN A 243 13.13 -10.01 -1.34
N SER A 244 12.70 -9.97 -2.58
CA SER A 244 11.28 -10.09 -2.87
C SER A 244 10.79 -11.50 -2.55
N LEU A 245 9.55 -11.63 -2.10
CA LEU A 245 8.94 -12.94 -1.86
C LEU A 245 8.96 -13.82 -3.12
N PHE A 246 8.74 -13.23 -4.29
CA PHE A 246 8.73 -13.95 -5.56
C PHE A 246 10.12 -14.45 -5.97
N SER A 247 11.18 -13.72 -5.65
CA SER A 247 12.57 -14.08 -5.90
C SER A 247 13.07 -15.13 -4.91
N TYR A 248 12.67 -14.98 -3.63
CA TYR A 248 13.07 -15.89 -2.56
C TYR A 248 12.49 -17.29 -2.73
N ASP A 249 11.16 -17.40 -2.91
CA ASP A 249 10.49 -18.67 -3.18
C ASP A 249 9.18 -18.44 -3.97
N ALA A 250 9.28 -18.48 -5.30
CA ALA A 250 8.13 -18.35 -6.19
C ALA A 250 7.06 -19.45 -6.01
N LYS A 251 7.46 -20.62 -5.45
CA LYS A 251 6.58 -21.78 -5.27
C LYS A 251 5.88 -21.77 -3.90
N ALA A 252 6.31 -20.92 -2.99
CA ALA A 252 5.71 -20.79 -1.66
C ALA A 252 4.20 -20.53 -1.73
N PRO A 253 3.41 -21.05 -0.80
CA PRO A 253 1.96 -20.80 -0.74
C PRO A 253 1.60 -19.31 -0.71
N ALA A 254 2.37 -18.49 0.02
CA ALA A 254 2.16 -17.04 0.07
C ALA A 254 2.46 -16.39 -1.28
N SER A 255 3.53 -16.78 -1.99
CA SER A 255 3.87 -16.25 -3.32
C SER A 255 2.76 -16.51 -4.32
N LYS A 256 2.23 -17.74 -4.37
CA LYS A 256 1.11 -18.09 -5.24
C LYS A 256 -0.17 -17.31 -4.90
N ALA A 257 -0.44 -17.09 -3.61
CA ALA A 257 -1.59 -16.33 -3.17
C ALA A 257 -1.48 -14.85 -3.59
N TYR A 258 -0.31 -14.23 -3.40
CA TYR A 258 -0.05 -12.88 -3.88
C TYR A 258 -0.09 -12.76 -5.40
N ALA A 259 0.45 -13.71 -6.14
CA ALA A 259 0.38 -13.72 -7.60
C ALA A 259 -1.08 -13.74 -8.11
N LYS A 260 -1.94 -14.57 -7.48
CA LYS A 260 -3.38 -14.59 -7.78
C LYS A 260 -4.07 -13.26 -7.45
N LEU A 261 -3.75 -12.68 -6.30
CA LEU A 261 -4.25 -11.36 -5.87
C LEU A 261 -3.89 -10.29 -6.90
N VAL A 262 -2.62 -10.18 -7.27
CA VAL A 262 -2.11 -9.20 -8.23
C VAL A 262 -2.79 -9.36 -9.59
N ALA A 263 -2.92 -10.58 -10.09
CA ALA A 263 -3.63 -10.85 -11.34
C ALA A 263 -5.11 -10.39 -11.29
N THR A 264 -5.74 -10.43 -10.12
CA THR A 264 -7.10 -9.90 -9.91
C THR A 264 -7.12 -8.38 -9.93
N LEU A 265 -6.17 -7.73 -9.26
CA LEU A 265 -6.06 -6.26 -9.22
C LEU A 265 -5.79 -5.68 -10.62
N VAL A 266 -4.89 -6.30 -11.39
CA VAL A 266 -4.56 -5.86 -12.76
C VAL A 266 -5.75 -6.07 -13.70
N ARG A 267 -6.44 -7.22 -13.64
CA ARG A 267 -7.65 -7.47 -14.48
C ARG A 267 -8.80 -6.52 -14.16
N GLY A 268 -8.96 -6.13 -12.90
CA GLY A 268 -9.94 -5.12 -12.50
C GLY A 268 -9.63 -3.73 -13.06
N ALA A 269 -8.36 -3.44 -13.36
CA ALA A 269 -7.94 -2.21 -14.02
C ALA A 269 -8.35 -2.16 -15.51
N VAL A 270 -8.29 -3.30 -16.21
CA VAL A 270 -8.65 -3.40 -17.63
C VAL A 270 -10.17 -3.30 -17.86
N LYS A 271 -11.00 -3.72 -16.89
CA LYS A 271 -12.48 -3.67 -17.01
C LYS A 271 -13.10 -2.33 -16.59
N GLY A 272 -12.37 -1.45 -15.91
CA GLY A 272 -12.85 -0.12 -15.47
C GLY A 272 -12.60 1.01 -16.47
N GLY A 273 -12.15 0.70 -17.68
CA GLY A 273 -11.82 1.64 -18.75
C GLY A 273 -12.81 1.57 -19.94
N VAL A 274 -14.11 1.38 -19.67
CA VAL A 274 -15.19 1.58 -20.66
C VAL A 274 -16.23 2.50 -20.06
#